data_31392f32827c5f5fef7fe9c1a37613de
#
_entry.id   31392f32827c5f5fef7fe9c1a37613de
#
_cell.length_a   1.000
_cell.length_b   1.000
_cell.length_c   1.000
_cell.angle_alpha   90.00
_cell.angle_beta   90.00
_cell.angle_gamma   90.00
#
_symmetry.space_group_name_H-M   'P 1'
#
loop_
_entity.id
_entity.type
_entity.pdbx_description
1 polymer ?
#
loop_
_entity_poly.entity_id
_entity_poly.type
_entity_poly.pdbx_seq_one_letter_code
_entity_poly.pdbx_strand_id
1 'polypeptide(L)'
;LGFALLQVGTGLQRILLPIRGESEGIGAGAMGVVMAVHFAGYLAGAKVIPIALTSVGHIRVFAALASTGSTAVLINAVLVTTPSWSLVYFVSGLCNAGVFVILESWLNDRATNETRGSILGVYMMVMMGGTAGGQLLLNLGSADGLELFVLSSVLISLAVVPVTLSASTAPPMPSTEKMPLRELYRTI
;
A
#
# COMPACT_ATOMS: atom_id res chain seq x y z
N LEU A 1 1.09 -13.78 -5.03
CA LEU A 1 0.80 -13.14 -6.31
C LEU A 1 0.16 -11.76 -6.14
N GLY A 2 -0.96 -11.62 -5.39
CA GLY A 2 -1.64 -10.33 -5.20
C GLY A 2 -0.72 -9.23 -4.70
N PHE A 3 0.08 -9.50 -3.66
CA PHE A 3 1.06 -8.53 -3.16
C PHE A 3 2.11 -8.14 -4.21
N ALA A 4 2.57 -9.08 -5.04
CA ALA A 4 3.52 -8.77 -6.12
C ALA A 4 2.91 -7.78 -7.14
N LEU A 5 1.68 -8.03 -7.58
CA LEU A 5 0.96 -7.12 -8.50
C LEU A 5 0.79 -5.73 -7.89
N LEU A 6 0.41 -5.66 -6.61
CA LEU A 6 0.27 -4.39 -5.89
C LEU A 6 1.60 -3.64 -5.80
N GLN A 7 2.72 -4.34 -5.51
CA GLN A 7 4.03 -3.72 -5.41
C GLN A 7 4.55 -3.24 -6.78
N VAL A 8 4.24 -3.94 -7.87
CA VAL A 8 4.55 -3.47 -9.23
C VAL A 8 3.75 -2.21 -9.55
N GLY A 9 2.44 -2.19 -9.30
CA GLY A 9 1.62 -1.01 -9.54
C GLY A 9 2.05 0.20 -8.71
N THR A 10 2.25 0.04 -7.39
CA THR A 10 2.71 1.13 -6.52
C THR A 10 4.15 1.56 -6.82
N GLY A 11 5.02 0.64 -7.26
CA GLY A 11 6.38 0.93 -7.70
C GLY A 11 6.40 1.85 -8.93
N LEU A 12 5.52 1.58 -9.91
CA LEU A 12 5.33 2.44 -11.06
C LEU A 12 4.83 3.84 -10.63
N GLN A 13 3.79 3.92 -9.81
CA GLN A 13 3.24 5.19 -9.32
C GLN A 13 4.30 6.07 -8.63
N ARG A 14 5.18 5.46 -7.84
CA ARG A 14 6.21 6.20 -7.06
C ARG A 14 7.20 6.96 -7.93
N ILE A 15 7.55 6.42 -9.10
CA ILE A 15 8.45 7.11 -10.03
C ILE A 15 7.70 8.02 -10.99
N LEU A 16 6.47 7.63 -11.37
CA LEU A 16 5.66 8.33 -12.34
C LEU A 16 5.22 9.70 -11.83
N LEU A 17 4.81 9.82 -10.57
CA LEU A 17 4.28 11.06 -10.03
C LEU A 17 5.31 12.20 -9.96
N PRO A 18 6.55 11.99 -9.46
CA PRO A 18 7.58 13.03 -9.51
C PRO A 18 7.92 13.50 -10.92
N ILE A 19 8.03 12.56 -11.88
CA ILE A 19 8.35 12.89 -13.28
C ILE A 19 7.22 13.72 -13.90
N ARG A 20 5.98 13.31 -13.70
CA ARG A 20 4.80 14.08 -14.13
C ARG A 20 4.76 15.45 -13.48
N GLY A 21 5.10 15.56 -12.19
CA GLY A 21 5.13 16.83 -11.48
C GLY A 21 6.17 17.80 -12.06
N GLU A 22 7.33 17.28 -12.45
CA GLU A 22 8.37 18.08 -13.11
C GLU A 22 7.91 18.58 -14.48
N SER A 23 7.32 17.73 -15.31
CA SER A 23 6.80 18.11 -16.64
C SER A 23 5.66 19.14 -16.58
N GLU A 24 4.84 19.11 -15.53
CA GLU A 24 3.77 20.07 -15.28
C GLU A 24 4.23 21.35 -14.56
N GLY A 25 5.54 21.49 -14.30
CA GLY A 25 6.11 22.66 -13.66
C GLY A 25 5.86 22.75 -12.15
N ILE A 26 5.49 21.64 -11.50
CA ILE A 26 5.38 21.58 -10.04
C ILE A 26 6.79 21.61 -9.45
N GLY A 27 7.14 22.68 -8.77
CA GLY A 27 8.48 22.86 -8.21
C GLY A 27 8.83 21.79 -7.16
N ALA A 28 10.13 21.50 -7.02
CA ALA A 28 10.65 20.47 -6.13
C ALA A 28 10.18 20.62 -4.66
N GLY A 29 10.00 21.85 -4.17
CA GLY A 29 9.46 22.11 -2.82
C GLY A 29 8.02 21.64 -2.67
N ALA A 30 7.16 21.89 -3.66
CA ALA A 30 5.77 21.42 -3.66
C ALA A 30 5.70 19.90 -3.76
N MET A 31 6.54 19.28 -4.60
CA MET A 31 6.65 17.81 -4.65
C MET A 31 7.14 17.24 -3.32
N GLY A 32 8.08 17.90 -2.64
CA GLY A 32 8.50 17.50 -1.30
C GLY A 32 7.35 17.48 -0.29
N VAL A 33 6.44 18.46 -0.33
CA VAL A 33 5.23 18.50 0.49
C VAL A 33 4.31 17.31 0.16
N VAL A 34 4.04 17.05 -1.13
CA VAL A 34 3.22 15.90 -1.56
C VAL A 34 3.78 14.59 -1.01
N MET A 35 5.10 14.40 -1.11
CA MET A 35 5.77 13.20 -0.58
C MET A 35 5.69 13.11 0.95
N ALA A 36 5.87 14.23 1.66
CA ALA A 36 5.77 14.28 3.11
C ALA A 36 4.36 13.93 3.59
N VAL A 37 3.33 14.42 2.91
CA VAL A 37 1.92 14.14 3.20
C VAL A 37 1.58 12.66 3.01
N HIS A 38 2.22 11.96 2.06
CA HIS A 38 2.09 10.50 1.95
C HIS A 38 2.51 9.78 3.24
N PHE A 39 3.64 10.18 3.82
CA PHE A 39 4.08 9.59 5.09
C PHE A 39 3.16 9.92 6.26
N ALA A 40 2.55 11.12 6.28
CA ALA A 40 1.52 11.45 7.26
C ALA A 40 0.29 10.52 7.12
N GLY A 41 -0.14 10.25 5.88
CA GLY A 41 -1.17 9.26 5.58
C GLY A 41 -0.78 7.85 6.04
N TYR A 42 0.47 7.46 5.79
CA TYR A 42 1.00 6.16 6.24
C TYR A 42 0.93 6.01 7.77
N LEU A 43 1.35 7.02 8.52
CA LEU A 43 1.26 7.03 9.99
C LEU A 43 -0.19 6.97 10.48
N ALA A 44 -1.10 7.68 9.82
CA ALA A 44 -2.52 7.62 10.12
C ALA A 44 -3.09 6.22 9.86
N GLY A 45 -2.75 5.61 8.72
CA GLY A 45 -3.15 4.26 8.34
C GLY A 45 -2.67 3.20 9.33
N ALA A 46 -1.42 3.28 9.77
CA ALA A 46 -0.86 2.36 10.77
C ALA A 46 -1.64 2.36 12.10
N LYS A 47 -2.31 3.48 12.44
CA LYS A 47 -3.15 3.59 13.65
C LYS A 47 -4.61 3.17 13.41
N VAL A 48 -5.18 3.52 12.26
CA VAL A 48 -6.62 3.35 11.99
C VAL A 48 -6.93 1.95 11.47
N ILE A 49 -6.08 1.39 10.61
CA ILE A 49 -6.37 0.12 9.94
C ILE A 49 -6.46 -1.07 10.90
N PRO A 50 -5.64 -1.21 11.96
CA PRO A 50 -5.82 -2.29 12.92
C PRO A 50 -7.23 -2.31 13.55
N ILE A 51 -7.84 -1.15 13.77
CA ILE A 51 -9.21 -1.04 14.29
C ILE A 51 -10.23 -1.55 13.25
N ALA A 52 -10.05 -1.20 11.98
CA ALA A 52 -10.90 -1.68 10.91
C ALA A 52 -10.78 -3.20 10.73
N LEU A 53 -9.59 -3.76 10.88
CA LEU A 53 -9.35 -5.21 10.76
C LEU A 53 -10.15 -6.03 11.77
N THR A 54 -10.28 -5.55 13.01
CA THR A 54 -11.04 -6.25 14.06
C THR A 54 -12.54 -6.28 13.81
N SER A 55 -13.08 -5.31 13.07
CA SER A 55 -14.52 -5.19 12.81
C SER A 55 -14.95 -5.75 11.46
N VAL A 56 -14.11 -5.61 10.43
CA VAL A 56 -14.46 -5.90 9.02
C VAL A 56 -13.79 -7.17 8.50
N GLY A 57 -12.59 -7.49 9.03
CA GLY A 57 -11.77 -8.62 8.61
C GLY A 57 -10.80 -8.29 7.48
N HIS A 58 -9.72 -9.07 7.40
CA HIS A 58 -8.53 -8.81 6.56
C HIS A 58 -8.83 -8.67 5.07
N ILE A 59 -9.62 -9.60 4.49
CA ILE A 59 -9.87 -9.65 3.05
C ILE A 59 -10.68 -8.45 2.57
N ARG A 60 -11.72 -8.09 3.32
CA ARG A 60 -12.58 -6.94 2.96
C ARG A 60 -11.83 -5.63 3.08
N VAL A 61 -11.03 -5.47 4.15
CA VAL A 61 -10.19 -4.28 4.33
C VAL A 61 -9.13 -4.21 3.23
N PHE A 62 -8.47 -5.32 2.88
CA PHE A 62 -7.52 -5.36 1.77
C PHE A 62 -8.16 -4.92 0.45
N ALA A 63 -9.34 -5.47 0.12
CA ALA A 63 -10.06 -5.11 -1.11
C ALA A 63 -10.43 -3.61 -1.14
N ALA A 64 -10.93 -3.08 -0.03
CA ALA A 64 -11.25 -1.66 0.08
C ALA A 64 -10.02 -0.77 -0.10
N LEU A 65 -8.90 -1.11 0.53
CA LEU A 65 -7.65 -0.35 0.43
C LEU A 65 -7.06 -0.41 -0.99
N ALA A 66 -7.04 -1.58 -1.61
CA ALA A 66 -6.53 -1.73 -2.99
C ALA A 66 -7.42 -0.98 -3.99
N SER A 67 -8.75 -1.05 -3.86
CA SER A 67 -9.67 -0.30 -4.73
C SER A 67 -9.52 1.21 -4.53
N THR A 68 -9.40 1.68 -3.28
CA THR A 68 -9.16 3.10 -2.99
C THR A 68 -7.81 3.55 -3.53
N GLY A 69 -6.75 2.76 -3.35
CA GLY A 69 -5.41 3.04 -3.88
C GLY A 69 -5.40 3.11 -5.41
N SER A 70 -6.08 2.18 -6.08
CA SER A 70 -6.23 2.18 -7.54
C SER A 70 -6.94 3.44 -8.04
N THR A 71 -8.05 3.82 -7.39
CA THR A 71 -8.78 5.05 -7.72
C THR A 71 -7.92 6.29 -7.49
N ALA A 72 -7.15 6.32 -6.42
CA ALA A 72 -6.23 7.41 -6.10
C ALA A 72 -5.20 7.64 -7.22
N VAL A 73 -4.67 6.56 -7.82
CA VAL A 73 -3.75 6.67 -8.96
C VAL A 73 -4.40 7.38 -10.14
N LEU A 74 -5.65 7.03 -10.48
CA LEU A 74 -6.37 7.66 -11.60
C LEU A 74 -6.71 9.13 -11.33
N ILE A 75 -7.05 9.46 -10.08
CA ILE A 75 -7.31 10.86 -9.70
C ILE A 75 -6.03 11.71 -9.87
N ASN A 76 -4.87 11.18 -9.50
CA ASN A 76 -3.58 11.85 -9.71
C ASN A 76 -3.29 12.12 -11.19
N ALA A 77 -3.74 11.24 -12.09
CA ALA A 77 -3.57 11.42 -13.53
C ALA A 77 -4.43 12.57 -14.10
N VAL A 78 -5.61 12.78 -13.52
CA VAL A 78 -6.61 13.75 -14.03
C VAL A 78 -6.50 15.12 -13.33
N LEU A 79 -6.31 15.13 -12.02
CA LEU A 79 -6.26 16.35 -11.21
C LEU A 79 -4.81 16.74 -10.89
N VAL A 80 -4.18 17.41 -11.85
CA VAL A 80 -2.77 17.80 -11.77
C VAL A 80 -2.62 19.14 -11.03
N THR A 81 -2.81 19.10 -9.70
CA THR A 81 -2.56 20.26 -8.83
C THR A 81 -1.92 19.80 -7.52
N THR A 82 -1.06 20.64 -6.92
CA THR A 82 -0.41 20.32 -5.65
C THR A 82 -1.39 19.99 -4.53
N PRO A 83 -2.51 20.71 -4.31
CA PRO A 83 -3.48 20.37 -3.27
C PRO A 83 -4.18 19.02 -3.52
N SER A 84 -4.62 18.74 -4.75
CA SER A 84 -5.26 17.46 -5.06
C SER A 84 -4.29 16.29 -4.90
N TRP A 85 -3.06 16.44 -5.38
CA TRP A 85 -2.02 15.42 -5.22
C TRP A 85 -1.68 15.19 -3.75
N SER A 86 -1.61 16.24 -2.92
CA SER A 86 -1.37 16.10 -1.49
C SER A 86 -2.48 15.28 -0.81
N LEU A 87 -3.75 15.61 -1.08
CA LEU A 87 -4.88 14.88 -0.51
C LEU A 87 -4.89 13.41 -0.95
N VAL A 88 -4.76 13.18 -2.24
CA VAL A 88 -4.78 11.84 -2.83
C VAL A 88 -3.58 11.02 -2.36
N TYR A 89 -2.42 11.64 -2.24
CA TYR A 89 -1.21 10.96 -1.76
C TYR A 89 -1.26 10.64 -0.27
N PHE A 90 -1.95 11.45 0.53
CA PHE A 90 -2.32 11.10 1.91
C PHE A 90 -3.14 9.81 1.96
N VAL A 91 -4.19 9.73 1.14
CA VAL A 91 -5.03 8.53 1.03
C VAL A 91 -4.22 7.32 0.56
N SER A 92 -3.35 7.49 -0.43
CA SER A 92 -2.45 6.44 -0.91
C SER A 92 -1.51 5.95 0.19
N GLY A 93 -0.98 6.85 1.02
CA GLY A 93 -0.16 6.50 2.18
C GLY A 93 -0.92 5.65 3.20
N LEU A 94 -2.15 6.05 3.51
CA LEU A 94 -3.03 5.31 4.41
C LEU A 94 -3.32 3.90 3.87
N CYS A 95 -3.64 3.78 2.57
CA CYS A 95 -3.88 2.50 1.92
C CYS A 95 -2.63 1.60 1.96
N ASN A 96 -1.46 2.15 1.67
CA ASN A 96 -0.20 1.42 1.72
C ASN A 96 0.09 0.86 3.12
N ALA A 97 -0.02 1.70 4.17
CA ALA A 97 0.16 1.24 5.55
C ALA A 97 -0.78 0.08 5.88
N GLY A 98 -2.05 0.19 5.47
CA GLY A 98 -3.05 -0.85 5.73
C GLY A 98 -2.73 -2.16 5.05
N VAL A 99 -2.27 -2.13 3.80
CA VAL A 99 -1.84 -3.34 3.07
C VAL A 99 -0.67 -4.01 3.79
N PHE A 100 0.33 -3.25 4.25
CA PHE A 100 1.45 -3.81 5.00
C PHE A 100 1.00 -4.43 6.33
N VAL A 101 0.16 -3.76 7.10
CA VAL A 101 -0.41 -4.30 8.35
C VAL A 101 -1.13 -5.63 8.11
N ILE A 102 -1.94 -5.73 7.05
CA ILE A 102 -2.65 -6.96 6.69
C ILE A 102 -1.68 -8.08 6.35
N LEU A 103 -0.69 -7.79 5.52
CA LEU A 103 0.27 -8.79 5.07
C LEU A 103 1.15 -9.28 6.21
N GLU A 104 1.65 -8.39 7.04
CA GLU A 104 2.45 -8.74 8.20
C GLU A 104 1.65 -9.56 9.21
N SER A 105 0.37 -9.24 9.41
CA SER A 105 -0.53 -10.05 10.23
C SER A 105 -0.65 -11.48 9.67
N TRP A 106 -0.89 -11.64 8.35
CA TRP A 106 -0.99 -12.94 7.72
C TRP A 106 0.31 -13.75 7.76
N LEU A 107 1.44 -13.09 7.55
CA LEU A 107 2.75 -13.74 7.58
C LEU A 107 3.09 -14.21 9.00
N ASN A 108 2.84 -13.40 10.01
CA ASN A 108 3.09 -13.74 11.40
C ASN A 108 2.22 -14.90 11.89
N ASP A 109 0.96 -14.95 11.46
CA ASP A 109 0.02 -16.01 11.84
C ASP A 109 0.43 -17.38 11.26
N ARG A 110 1.11 -17.40 10.12
CA ARG A 110 1.57 -18.63 9.44
C ARG A 110 3.00 -19.01 9.70
N ALA A 111 3.79 -18.13 10.28
CA ALA A 111 5.21 -18.35 10.53
C ALA A 111 5.44 -19.15 11.81
N THR A 112 6.18 -20.26 11.70
CA THR A 112 6.81 -20.92 12.86
C THR A 112 8.20 -20.33 13.11
N ASN A 113 8.81 -20.63 14.24
CA ASN A 113 10.17 -20.15 14.55
C ASN A 113 11.20 -20.58 13.48
N GLU A 114 10.99 -21.79 12.90
CA GLU A 114 11.88 -22.35 11.88
C GLU A 114 11.68 -21.71 10.50
N THR A 115 10.45 -21.31 10.17
CA THR A 115 10.09 -20.81 8.83
C THR A 115 10.08 -19.29 8.72
N ARG A 116 10.06 -18.56 9.85
CA ARG A 116 9.90 -17.10 9.90
C ARG A 116 10.94 -16.36 9.05
N GLY A 117 12.21 -16.76 9.13
CA GLY A 117 13.28 -16.14 8.34
C GLY A 117 13.08 -16.29 6.83
N SER A 118 12.69 -17.50 6.39
CA SER A 118 12.43 -17.77 4.97
C SER A 118 11.22 -17.00 4.45
N ILE A 119 10.13 -16.96 5.22
CA ILE A 119 8.90 -16.23 4.86
C ILE A 119 9.18 -14.75 4.73
N LEU A 120 9.89 -14.15 5.69
CA LEU A 120 10.28 -12.73 5.65
C LEU A 120 11.23 -12.45 4.48
N GLY A 121 12.17 -13.37 4.16
CA GLY A 121 13.05 -13.25 3.01
C GLY A 121 12.28 -13.20 1.70
N VAL A 122 11.32 -14.11 1.49
CA VAL A 122 10.44 -14.09 0.30
C VAL A 122 9.60 -12.82 0.24
N TYR A 123 9.03 -12.39 1.37
CA TYR A 123 8.27 -11.14 1.47
C TYR A 123 9.09 -9.93 1.02
N MET A 124 10.33 -9.80 1.52
CA MET A 124 11.24 -8.71 1.14
C MET A 124 11.63 -8.78 -0.34
N MET A 125 11.92 -9.97 -0.88
CA MET A 125 12.21 -10.14 -2.31
C MET A 125 11.03 -9.70 -3.18
N VAL A 126 9.81 -10.08 -2.82
CA VAL A 126 8.60 -9.68 -3.55
C VAL A 126 8.37 -8.16 -3.45
N MET A 127 8.59 -7.57 -2.28
CA MET A 127 8.45 -6.14 -2.04
C MET A 127 9.44 -5.33 -2.89
N MET A 128 10.72 -5.67 -2.79
CA MET A 128 11.78 -4.95 -3.53
C MET A 128 11.74 -5.24 -5.02
N GLY A 129 11.60 -6.50 -5.40
CA GLY A 129 11.52 -6.91 -6.81
C GLY A 129 10.27 -6.39 -7.50
N GLY A 130 9.12 -6.39 -6.81
CA GLY A 130 7.89 -5.79 -7.32
C GLY A 130 8.01 -4.28 -7.52
N THR A 131 8.57 -3.57 -6.55
CA THR A 131 8.81 -2.13 -6.66
C THR A 131 9.78 -1.81 -7.82
N ALA A 132 10.90 -2.51 -7.92
CA ALA A 132 11.87 -2.32 -9.02
C ALA A 132 11.25 -2.67 -10.38
N GLY A 133 10.51 -3.79 -10.45
CA GLY A 133 9.78 -4.18 -11.66
C GLY A 133 8.77 -3.12 -12.10
N GLY A 134 8.05 -2.51 -11.14
CA GLY A 134 7.14 -1.40 -11.40
C GLY A 134 7.87 -0.19 -12.01
N GLN A 135 9.02 0.17 -11.49
CA GLN A 135 9.81 1.29 -12.02
C GLN A 135 10.29 1.02 -13.46
N LEU A 136 10.60 -0.23 -13.80
CA LEU A 136 10.98 -0.59 -15.17
C LEU A 136 9.83 -0.42 -16.17
N LEU A 137 8.57 -0.53 -15.72
CA LEU A 137 7.40 -0.29 -16.57
C LEU A 137 7.30 1.15 -17.09
N LEU A 138 8.01 2.10 -16.48
CA LEU A 138 8.12 3.48 -17.00
C LEU A 138 8.60 3.51 -18.45
N ASN A 139 9.44 2.54 -18.87
CA ASN A 139 9.96 2.46 -20.24
C ASN A 139 8.90 2.07 -21.28
N LEU A 140 7.69 1.67 -20.85
CA LEU A 140 6.61 1.25 -21.76
C LEU A 140 5.77 2.42 -22.28
N GLY A 141 5.95 3.65 -21.76
CA GLY A 141 5.13 4.79 -22.16
C GLY A 141 5.67 6.11 -21.66
N SER A 142 4.90 7.18 -21.89
CA SER A 142 5.23 8.52 -21.41
C SER A 142 4.63 8.79 -20.03
N ALA A 143 5.38 9.48 -19.17
CA ALA A 143 4.89 9.96 -17.90
C ALA A 143 3.82 11.07 -18.04
N ASP A 144 3.78 11.72 -19.21
CA ASP A 144 2.82 12.78 -19.51
C ASP A 144 1.44 12.26 -19.95
N GLY A 145 1.37 10.96 -20.32
CA GLY A 145 0.15 10.29 -20.72
C GLY A 145 -0.63 9.70 -19.56
N LEU A 146 -1.82 9.19 -19.86
CA LEU A 146 -2.68 8.45 -18.91
C LEU A 146 -2.31 6.97 -18.83
N GLU A 147 -1.63 6.43 -19.83
CA GLU A 147 -1.44 4.99 -20.04
C GLU A 147 -0.74 4.33 -18.85
N LEU A 148 0.32 4.94 -18.35
CA LEU A 148 1.07 4.39 -17.21
C LEU A 148 0.32 4.51 -15.89
N PHE A 149 -0.50 5.55 -15.70
CA PHE A 149 -1.39 5.65 -14.54
C PHE A 149 -2.49 4.59 -14.59
N VAL A 150 -3.06 4.36 -15.77
CA VAL A 150 -4.04 3.28 -15.99
C VAL A 150 -3.40 1.93 -15.73
N LEU A 151 -2.21 1.68 -16.25
CA LEU A 151 -1.47 0.43 -16.01
C LEU A 151 -1.22 0.20 -14.51
N SER A 152 -0.76 1.23 -13.80
CA SER A 152 -0.55 1.17 -12.35
C SER A 152 -1.87 0.84 -11.62
N SER A 153 -2.95 1.54 -11.95
CA SER A 153 -4.27 1.32 -11.38
C SER A 153 -4.79 -0.11 -11.63
N VAL A 154 -4.65 -0.61 -12.85
CA VAL A 154 -5.04 -1.99 -13.21
C VAL A 154 -4.25 -3.02 -12.41
N LEU A 155 -2.94 -2.86 -12.26
CA LEU A 155 -2.10 -3.77 -11.48
C LEU A 155 -2.51 -3.80 -10.00
N ILE A 156 -2.80 -2.63 -9.42
CA ILE A 156 -3.28 -2.52 -8.03
C ILE A 156 -4.67 -3.17 -7.88
N SER A 157 -5.58 -2.96 -8.83
CA SER A 157 -6.91 -3.58 -8.82
C SER A 157 -6.84 -5.10 -8.97
N LEU A 158 -6.01 -5.60 -9.88
CA LEU A 158 -5.82 -7.04 -10.09
C LEU A 158 -5.21 -7.74 -8.87
N ALA A 159 -4.54 -7.02 -7.99
CA ALA A 159 -4.03 -7.57 -6.74
C ALA A 159 -5.14 -8.13 -5.83
N VAL A 160 -6.36 -7.62 -5.94
CA VAL A 160 -7.52 -8.07 -5.14
C VAL A 160 -7.93 -9.49 -5.52
N VAL A 161 -7.84 -9.85 -6.81
CA VAL A 161 -8.35 -11.14 -7.32
C VAL A 161 -7.74 -12.34 -6.60
N PRO A 162 -6.41 -12.55 -6.54
CA PRO A 162 -5.85 -13.72 -5.87
C PRO A 162 -6.07 -13.70 -4.36
N VAL A 163 -6.22 -12.52 -3.75
CA VAL A 163 -6.50 -12.40 -2.31
C VAL A 163 -7.92 -12.82 -1.98
N THR A 164 -8.90 -12.39 -2.76
CA THR A 164 -10.31 -12.78 -2.57
C THR A 164 -10.56 -14.24 -2.87
N LEU A 165 -9.88 -14.81 -3.88
CA LEU A 165 -9.98 -16.24 -4.20
C LEU A 165 -9.35 -17.14 -3.12
N SER A 166 -8.41 -16.64 -2.32
CA SER A 166 -7.81 -17.36 -1.20
C SER A 166 -8.53 -17.14 0.14
N ALA A 167 -9.77 -16.66 0.12
CA ALA A 167 -10.56 -16.28 1.29
C ALA A 167 -10.78 -17.42 2.32
N SER A 168 -10.74 -18.67 1.89
CA SER A 168 -10.88 -19.85 2.79
C SER A 168 -9.71 -20.03 3.78
N THR A 169 -8.64 -19.29 3.62
CA THR A 169 -7.41 -19.41 4.41
C THR A 169 -7.10 -18.17 5.26
N ALA A 170 -8.06 -17.23 5.39
CA ALA A 170 -7.88 -16.04 6.20
C ALA A 170 -7.75 -16.41 7.70
N PRO A 171 -6.83 -15.75 8.44
CA PRO A 171 -6.71 -15.92 9.87
C PRO A 171 -8.01 -15.54 10.59
N PRO A 172 -8.28 -16.14 11.77
CA PRO A 172 -9.35 -15.64 12.64
C PRO A 172 -9.08 -14.19 13.02
N MET A 173 -10.16 -13.43 13.25
CA MET A 173 -10.01 -12.04 13.67
C MET A 173 -9.23 -11.98 14.99
N PRO A 174 -8.26 -11.04 15.12
CA PRO A 174 -7.53 -10.86 16.37
C PRO A 174 -8.51 -10.62 17.51
N SER A 175 -8.44 -11.46 18.54
CA SER A 175 -9.16 -11.18 19.78
C SER A 175 -8.54 -9.94 20.42
N THR A 176 -9.35 -8.90 20.61
CA THR A 176 -8.94 -7.67 21.29
C THR A 176 -8.92 -7.92 22.80
N GLU A 177 -8.01 -8.75 23.29
CA GLU A 177 -7.66 -8.67 24.69
C GLU A 177 -6.90 -7.35 24.90
N LYS A 178 -7.61 -6.34 25.37
CA LYS A 178 -6.99 -5.11 25.85
C LYS A 178 -6.14 -5.48 27.05
N MET A 179 -4.86 -5.71 26.84
CA MET A 179 -3.93 -5.86 27.95
C MET A 179 -3.93 -4.52 28.70
N PRO A 180 -4.42 -4.45 29.95
CA PRO A 180 -4.45 -3.19 30.69
C PRO A 180 -3.00 -2.76 30.89
N LEU A 181 -2.68 -1.50 30.59
CA LEU A 181 -1.35 -0.90 30.76
C LEU A 181 -0.72 -1.20 32.14
N ARG A 182 -1.54 -1.49 33.15
CA ARG A 182 -1.13 -1.83 34.49
C ARG A 182 -0.40 -3.19 34.58
N GLU A 183 -0.66 -4.14 33.69
CA GLU A 183 0.06 -5.41 33.64
C GLU A 183 1.41 -5.31 32.96
N LEU A 184 1.55 -4.38 32.01
CA LEU A 184 2.84 -4.11 31.34
C LEU A 184 3.90 -3.60 32.34
N TYR A 185 3.50 -2.79 33.31
CA TYR A 185 4.40 -2.26 34.35
C TYR A 185 4.72 -3.27 35.46
N ARG A 186 4.06 -4.41 35.52
CA ARG A 186 4.28 -5.41 36.57
C ARG A 186 5.27 -6.51 36.14
N THR A 187 5.62 -6.54 34.84
CA THR A 187 6.51 -7.54 34.23
C THR A 187 7.91 -6.98 33.90
N ILE A 188 8.16 -5.70 34.23
CA ILE A 188 9.47 -5.03 34.18
C ILE A 188 9.98 -4.86 35.59
#